data_b7ba982ec20fc8cb64e2933301411bba
#
_entry.id   b7ba982ec20fc8cb64e2933301411bba
#
_cell.length_a   1.000
_cell.length_b   1.000
_cell.length_c   1.000
_cell.angle_alpha   90.00
_cell.angle_beta   90.00
_cell.angle_gamma   90.00
#
_symmetry.space_group_name_H-M   'P 1'
#
loop_
_entity.id
_entity.type
_entity.pdbx_description
1 polymer ?
#
loop_
_entity_poly.entity_id
_entity_poly.type
_entity_poly.pdbx_seq_one_letter_code
_entity_poly.pdbx_strand_id
1 'polypeptide(L)'
;MAILDAYTKELSKVEWFIGQQAKQHNPVHLKLLKTVHGIGSILSLTIFYEVGNIDHFESVQNFASYSRLVKCKAESAGKSYSAQGNKMGNAHLKWAFSEASMLHLRGNDNAKKYLLNLQKRMSKASA
;
A
#
# COMPACT_ATOMS: atom_id res chain seq x y z
N MET A 1 -13.13 -2.44 29.97
CA MET A 1 -13.68 -1.11 29.72
C MET A 1 -14.83 -1.22 28.72
N ALA A 2 -16.04 -0.98 29.19
CA ALA A 2 -17.28 -1.17 28.41
C ALA A 2 -17.34 -0.30 27.13
N ILE A 3 -16.81 0.92 27.16
CA ILE A 3 -16.82 1.85 26.02
C ILE A 3 -15.92 1.34 24.89
N LEU A 4 -14.70 0.88 25.20
CA LEU A 4 -13.76 0.32 24.22
C LEU A 4 -14.29 -0.96 23.61
N ASP A 5 -14.91 -1.83 24.41
CA ASP A 5 -15.51 -3.08 23.93
C ASP A 5 -16.70 -2.82 22.99
N ALA A 6 -17.57 -1.86 23.32
CA ALA A 6 -18.66 -1.43 22.48
C ALA A 6 -18.15 -0.84 21.15
N TYR A 7 -17.12 -0.01 21.20
CA TYR A 7 -16.50 0.61 20.03
C TYR A 7 -15.87 -0.45 19.09
N THR A 8 -15.10 -1.38 19.66
CA THR A 8 -14.49 -2.49 18.92
C THR A 8 -15.55 -3.37 18.25
N LYS A 9 -16.65 -3.64 18.95
CA LYS A 9 -17.76 -4.43 18.42
C LYS A 9 -18.44 -3.75 17.23
N GLU A 10 -18.66 -2.44 17.31
CA GLU A 10 -19.25 -1.67 16.19
C GLU A 10 -18.29 -1.57 15.00
N LEU A 11 -17.00 -1.36 15.24
CA LEU A 11 -15.98 -1.39 14.18
C LEU A 11 -15.96 -2.75 13.47
N SER A 12 -16.01 -3.85 14.20
CA SER A 12 -16.03 -5.20 13.60
C SER A 12 -17.25 -5.42 12.71
N LYS A 13 -18.40 -4.88 13.08
CA LYS A 13 -19.62 -4.94 12.24
C LYS A 13 -19.44 -4.15 10.94
N VAL A 14 -18.86 -2.96 11.02
CA VAL A 14 -18.60 -2.11 9.84
C VAL A 14 -17.58 -2.80 8.92
N GLU A 15 -16.51 -3.33 9.46
CA GLU A 15 -15.50 -4.07 8.70
C GLU A 15 -16.09 -5.29 8.00
N TRP A 16 -16.92 -6.04 8.69
CA TRP A 16 -17.63 -7.18 8.10
C TRP A 16 -18.54 -6.75 6.95
N PHE A 17 -19.31 -5.70 7.15
CA PHE A 17 -20.21 -5.14 6.12
C PHE A 17 -19.42 -4.69 4.88
N ILE A 18 -18.35 -3.93 5.06
CA ILE A 18 -17.47 -3.51 3.97
C ILE A 18 -16.89 -4.73 3.23
N GLY A 19 -16.46 -5.74 3.95
CA GLY A 19 -15.96 -7.00 3.38
C GLY A 19 -17.00 -7.72 2.53
N GLN A 20 -18.26 -7.75 2.95
CA GLN A 20 -19.36 -8.33 2.16
C GLN A 20 -19.65 -7.52 0.90
N GLN A 21 -19.68 -6.21 1.00
CA GLN A 21 -19.88 -5.32 -0.15
C GLN A 21 -18.75 -5.48 -1.18
N ALA A 22 -17.50 -5.55 -0.74
CA ALA A 22 -16.35 -5.75 -1.62
C ALA A 22 -16.43 -7.09 -2.39
N LYS A 23 -16.86 -8.16 -1.73
CA LYS A 23 -17.07 -9.47 -2.37
C LYS A 23 -18.17 -9.44 -3.43
N GLN A 24 -19.20 -8.63 -3.23
CA GLN A 24 -20.27 -8.45 -4.23
C GLN A 24 -19.81 -7.64 -5.44
N HIS A 25 -18.98 -6.61 -5.25
CA HIS A 25 -18.52 -5.73 -6.33
C HIS A 25 -17.49 -6.42 -7.24
N ASN A 26 -16.42 -6.95 -6.67
CA ASN A 26 -15.39 -7.62 -7.46
C ASN A 26 -14.61 -8.65 -6.61
N PRO A 27 -15.13 -9.88 -6.48
CA PRO A 27 -14.51 -10.90 -5.65
C PRO A 27 -13.14 -11.36 -6.16
N VAL A 28 -12.91 -11.30 -7.49
CA VAL A 28 -11.67 -11.74 -8.11
C VAL A 28 -10.50 -10.83 -7.71
N HIS A 29 -10.66 -9.52 -7.84
CA HIS A 29 -9.61 -8.56 -7.49
C HIS A 29 -9.27 -8.61 -6.00
N LEU A 30 -10.29 -8.69 -5.15
CA LEU A 30 -10.08 -8.81 -3.71
C LEU A 30 -9.33 -10.09 -3.34
N LYS A 31 -9.69 -11.21 -3.97
CA LYS A 31 -9.04 -12.50 -3.76
C LYS A 31 -7.59 -12.49 -4.23
N LEU A 32 -7.31 -11.88 -5.39
CA LEU A 32 -5.95 -11.71 -5.91
C LEU A 32 -5.07 -10.89 -4.98
N LEU A 33 -5.59 -9.79 -4.42
CA LEU A 33 -4.86 -8.99 -3.43
C LEU A 33 -4.49 -9.81 -2.19
N LYS A 34 -5.39 -10.64 -1.71
CA LYS A 34 -5.14 -11.51 -0.55
C LYS A 34 -4.13 -12.62 -0.80
N THR A 35 -3.84 -12.98 -2.05
CA THR A 35 -2.79 -13.97 -2.37
C THR A 35 -1.38 -13.45 -2.13
N VAL A 36 -1.19 -12.14 -2.09
CA VAL A 36 0.11 -11.54 -1.81
C VAL A 36 0.43 -11.66 -0.32
N HIS A 37 1.55 -12.28 0.00
CA HIS A 37 2.01 -12.38 1.38
C HIS A 37 2.23 -10.98 1.98
N GLY A 38 1.62 -10.71 3.12
CA GLY A 38 1.65 -9.41 3.78
C GLY A 38 0.41 -8.54 3.54
N ILE A 39 -0.50 -8.95 2.64
CA ILE A 39 -1.78 -8.26 2.42
C ILE A 39 -2.91 -9.11 3.02
N GLY A 40 -3.40 -8.67 4.18
CA GLY A 40 -4.54 -9.27 4.85
C GLY A 40 -5.87 -8.63 4.46
N SER A 41 -6.90 -8.89 5.25
CA SER A 41 -8.26 -8.40 4.98
C SER A 41 -8.35 -6.87 4.96
N ILE A 42 -7.77 -6.19 5.92
CA ILE A 42 -7.84 -4.72 6.05
C ILE A 42 -7.06 -4.04 4.92
N LEU A 43 -5.83 -4.47 4.66
CA LEU A 43 -5.01 -3.91 3.60
C LEU A 43 -5.59 -4.16 2.22
N SER A 44 -6.15 -5.34 1.97
CA SER A 44 -6.80 -5.66 0.70
C SER A 44 -8.03 -4.78 0.45
N LEU A 45 -8.84 -4.53 1.46
CA LEU A 45 -9.99 -3.63 1.37
C LEU A 45 -9.56 -2.18 1.14
N THR A 46 -8.54 -1.72 1.85
CA THR A 46 -8.00 -0.36 1.67
C THR A 46 -7.50 -0.16 0.25
N ILE A 47 -6.69 -1.06 -0.26
CA ILE A 47 -6.18 -0.99 -1.63
C ILE A 47 -7.32 -1.07 -2.64
N PHE A 48 -8.24 -1.99 -2.47
CA PHE A 48 -9.38 -2.19 -3.38
C PHE A 48 -10.24 -0.94 -3.53
N TYR A 49 -10.63 -0.30 -2.42
CA TYR A 49 -11.47 0.89 -2.46
C TYR A 49 -10.71 2.16 -2.84
N GLU A 50 -9.45 2.30 -2.45
CA GLU A 50 -8.65 3.48 -2.80
C GLU A 50 -8.20 3.49 -4.27
N VAL A 51 -7.97 2.34 -4.87
CA VAL A 51 -7.63 2.22 -6.30
C VAL A 51 -8.87 2.46 -7.16
N GLY A 52 -10.03 1.96 -6.76
CA GLY A 52 -11.23 2.00 -7.56
C GLY A 52 -11.09 1.15 -8.82
N ASN A 53 -10.93 1.78 -9.99
CA ASN A 53 -10.71 1.10 -11.23
C ASN A 53 -9.23 1.18 -11.66
N ILE A 54 -8.57 0.04 -11.78
CA ILE A 54 -7.17 -0.05 -12.19
C ILE A 54 -6.94 0.41 -13.63
N ASP A 55 -7.95 0.35 -14.48
CA ASP A 55 -7.87 0.78 -15.88
C ASP A 55 -7.68 2.29 -16.05
N HIS A 56 -7.88 3.08 -15.00
CA HIS A 56 -7.56 4.51 -15.00
C HIS A 56 -6.06 4.79 -15.08
N PHE A 57 -5.21 3.82 -14.79
CA PHE A 57 -3.76 3.96 -14.83
C PHE A 57 -3.20 3.33 -16.10
N GLU A 58 -2.59 4.15 -16.95
CA GLU A 58 -2.01 3.70 -18.23
C GLU A 58 -0.77 2.80 -18.04
N SER A 59 -0.06 2.98 -16.92
CA SER A 59 1.17 2.25 -16.63
C SER A 59 1.39 2.02 -15.13
N VAL A 60 2.29 1.09 -14.82
CA VAL A 60 2.71 0.83 -13.45
C VAL A 60 3.36 2.07 -12.82
N GLN A 61 4.11 2.84 -13.60
CA GLN A 61 4.73 4.09 -13.15
C GLN A 61 3.69 5.12 -12.72
N ASN A 62 2.61 5.26 -13.48
CA ASN A 62 1.51 6.18 -13.15
C ASN A 62 0.82 5.76 -11.84
N PHE A 63 0.59 4.47 -11.66
CA PHE A 63 0.04 3.93 -10.43
C PHE A 63 0.99 4.15 -9.23
N ALA A 64 2.27 3.88 -9.39
CA ALA A 64 3.27 4.08 -8.34
C ALA A 64 3.41 5.56 -7.95
N SER A 65 3.34 6.47 -8.91
CA SER A 65 3.30 7.91 -8.66
C SER A 65 2.06 8.34 -7.89
N TYR A 66 0.90 7.87 -8.29
CA TYR A 66 -0.36 8.13 -7.60
C TYR A 66 -0.36 7.61 -6.16
N SER A 67 0.23 6.44 -5.95
CA SER A 67 0.36 5.81 -4.62
C SER A 67 1.51 6.39 -3.79
N ARG A 68 2.20 7.42 -4.26
CA ARG A 68 3.35 8.05 -3.60
C ARG A 68 4.52 7.09 -3.30
N LEU A 69 4.69 6.07 -4.11
CA LEU A 69 5.76 5.07 -3.92
C LEU A 69 7.08 5.47 -4.56
N VAL A 70 7.07 6.47 -5.44
CA VAL A 70 8.26 7.00 -6.11
C VAL A 70 8.61 8.39 -5.57
N LYS A 71 9.91 8.68 -5.50
CA LYS A 71 10.40 10.02 -5.15
C LYS A 71 10.31 10.91 -6.38
N CYS A 72 9.66 12.06 -6.25
CA CYS A 72 9.70 13.09 -7.28
C CYS A 72 11.05 13.79 -7.24
N LYS A 73 11.74 13.81 -8.39
CA LYS A 73 12.88 14.70 -8.57
C LYS A 73 12.34 16.10 -8.89
N ALA A 74 12.61 17.06 -8.02
CA ALA A 74 12.37 18.45 -8.31
C ALA A 74 13.63 18.98 -9.03
N GLU A 75 13.54 19.18 -10.34
CA GLU A 75 14.57 19.83 -11.13
C GLU A 75 14.10 21.23 -11.52
N SER A 76 14.89 22.22 -11.21
CA SER A 76 14.69 23.60 -11.68
C SER A 76 16.01 24.16 -12.14
N ALA A 77 16.06 24.66 -13.37
CA ALA A 77 17.24 25.26 -13.98
C ALA A 77 18.50 24.36 -13.95
N GLY A 78 18.36 23.06 -14.18
CA GLY A 78 19.45 22.09 -14.22
C GLY A 78 20.05 21.73 -12.85
N LYS A 79 19.46 22.22 -11.76
CA LYS A 79 19.84 21.85 -10.38
C LYS A 79 18.80 20.92 -9.78
N SER A 80 19.25 19.78 -9.30
CA SER A 80 18.40 18.85 -8.57
C SER A 80 18.30 19.28 -7.10
N TYR A 81 17.08 19.57 -6.67
CA TYR A 81 16.79 19.84 -5.26
C TYR A 81 16.45 18.54 -4.54
N SER A 82 16.74 18.47 -3.24
CA SER A 82 16.44 17.30 -2.43
C SER A 82 14.98 16.88 -2.60
N ALA A 83 14.78 15.61 -2.94
CA ALA A 83 13.46 15.05 -3.15
C ALA A 83 12.64 15.10 -1.86
N GLN A 84 11.83 16.14 -1.71
CA GLN A 84 10.73 16.08 -0.76
C GLN A 84 9.71 15.05 -1.29
N GLY A 85 9.24 14.17 -0.40
CA GLY A 85 8.23 13.19 -0.76
C GLY A 85 7.05 13.88 -1.44
N ASN A 86 6.57 13.31 -2.53
CA ASN A 86 5.44 13.84 -3.27
C ASN A 86 4.21 13.93 -2.34
N LYS A 87 3.75 15.15 -2.09
CA LYS A 87 2.51 15.40 -1.32
C LYS A 87 1.26 15.21 -2.17
N MET A 88 1.40 15.12 -3.49
CA MET A 88 0.29 14.84 -4.41
C MET A 88 0.09 13.33 -4.55
N GLY A 89 -1.16 12.89 -4.58
CA GLY A 89 -1.50 11.49 -4.71
C GLY A 89 -2.20 10.93 -3.46
N ASN A 90 -2.30 9.62 -3.38
CA ASN A 90 -3.08 8.93 -2.36
C ASN A 90 -2.22 8.50 -1.16
N ALA A 91 -2.40 9.18 -0.03
CA ALA A 91 -1.70 8.87 1.21
C ALA A 91 -2.12 7.52 1.82
N HIS A 92 -3.37 7.10 1.63
CA HIS A 92 -3.89 5.83 2.14
C HIS A 92 -3.25 4.64 1.42
N LEU A 93 -3.06 4.74 0.10
CA LEU A 93 -2.33 3.74 -0.67
C LEU A 93 -0.85 3.68 -0.25
N LYS A 94 -0.21 4.81 -0.02
CA LYS A 94 1.16 4.84 0.50
C LYS A 94 1.27 4.10 1.83
N TRP A 95 0.36 4.37 2.75
CA TRP A 95 0.30 3.68 4.03
C TRP A 95 0.10 2.17 3.85
N ALA A 96 -0.88 1.77 3.04
CA ALA A 96 -1.21 0.36 2.83
C ALA A 96 -0.04 -0.43 2.23
N PHE A 97 0.65 0.11 1.24
CA PHE A 97 1.82 -0.54 0.64
C PHE A 97 3.02 -0.56 1.59
N SER A 98 3.21 0.47 2.42
CA SER A 98 4.25 0.49 3.44
C SER A 98 4.03 -0.61 4.48
N GLU A 99 2.82 -0.77 4.99
CA GLU A 99 2.46 -1.85 5.92
C GLU A 99 2.60 -3.24 5.27
N ALA A 100 2.12 -3.39 4.04
CA ALA A 100 2.25 -4.63 3.28
C ALA A 100 3.71 -5.04 3.08
N SER A 101 4.58 -4.10 2.77
CA SER A 101 6.03 -4.33 2.60
C SER A 101 6.68 -4.82 3.89
N MET A 102 6.36 -4.22 5.01
CA MET A 102 6.87 -4.64 6.33
C MET A 102 6.43 -6.06 6.68
N LEU A 103 5.15 -6.36 6.47
CA LEU A 103 4.60 -7.69 6.72
C LEU A 103 5.14 -8.75 5.75
N HIS A 104 5.35 -8.37 4.50
CA HIS A 104 5.94 -9.24 3.48
C HIS A 104 7.37 -9.65 3.85
N LEU A 105 8.18 -8.70 4.33
CA LEU A 105 9.55 -8.96 4.77
C LEU A 105 9.63 -9.91 5.97
N ARG A 106 8.66 -9.86 6.88
CA ARG A 106 8.67 -10.71 8.08
C ARG A 106 8.60 -12.21 7.78
N GLY A 107 7.85 -12.61 6.77
CA GLY A 107 7.56 -14.00 6.46
C GLY A 107 8.18 -14.52 5.17
N ASN A 108 8.94 -13.71 4.44
CA ASN A 108 9.48 -14.08 3.14
C ASN A 108 11.00 -13.91 3.09
N ASP A 109 11.72 -15.03 3.10
CA ASP A 109 13.18 -15.03 3.07
C ASP A 109 13.76 -14.50 1.75
N ASN A 110 13.06 -14.70 0.64
CA ASN A 110 13.46 -14.15 -0.66
C ASN A 110 13.37 -12.62 -0.67
N ALA A 111 12.32 -12.08 -0.06
CA ALA A 111 12.18 -10.63 0.09
C ALA A 111 13.28 -10.04 0.97
N LYS A 112 13.66 -10.72 2.04
CA LYS A 112 14.79 -10.32 2.90
C LYS A 112 16.12 -10.33 2.14
N LYS A 113 16.38 -11.35 1.33
CA LYS A 113 17.59 -11.43 0.48
C LYS A 113 17.60 -10.30 -0.54
N TYR A 114 16.47 -10.01 -1.16
CA TYR A 114 16.35 -8.90 -2.09
C TYR A 114 16.67 -7.55 -1.42
N LEU A 115 16.10 -7.31 -0.25
CA LEU A 115 16.36 -6.10 0.54
C LEU A 115 17.85 -5.97 0.88
N LEU A 116 18.49 -7.05 1.35
CA LEU A 116 19.92 -7.05 1.66
C LEU A 116 20.77 -6.71 0.43
N ASN A 117 20.42 -7.22 -0.75
CA ASN A 117 21.11 -6.89 -1.99
C ASN A 117 20.92 -5.42 -2.39
N LEU A 118 19.76 -4.86 -2.17
CA LEU A 118 19.51 -3.42 -2.37
C LEU A 118 20.35 -2.57 -1.40
N GLN A 119 20.43 -2.96 -0.14
CA GLN A 119 21.20 -2.24 0.88
C GLN A 119 22.72 -2.24 0.63
N LYS A 120 23.24 -3.20 -0.12
CA LYS A 120 24.64 -3.20 -0.58
C LYS A 120 24.93 -2.13 -1.62
N ARG A 121 23.92 -1.75 -2.41
CA ARG A 121 24.04 -0.77 -3.51
C ARG A 121 23.57 0.63 -3.12
N MET A 122 22.72 0.73 -2.11
CA MET A 122 22.05 1.94 -1.69
C MET A 122 22.18 2.11 -0.18
N SER A 123 22.00 3.32 0.33
CA SER A 123 21.92 3.52 1.77
C SER A 123 20.71 2.78 2.36
N LYS A 124 20.80 2.39 3.62
CA LYS A 124 19.69 1.73 4.35
C LYS A 124 18.35 2.48 4.25
N ALA A 125 18.40 3.81 4.21
CA ALA A 125 17.22 4.67 4.11
C ALA A 125 16.60 4.68 2.71
N SER A 126 17.34 4.27 1.68
CA SER A 126 16.89 4.27 0.28
C SER A 126 16.45 2.90 -0.21
N ALA A 127 16.83 1.86 0.52
CA ALA A 127 16.41 0.49 0.22
C ALA A 127 15.05 0.18 0.83
#